data_dd8cd94fa84ef4c61a7d41f08a0b4ec4
#
_entry.id   dd8cd94fa84ef4c61a7d41f08a0b4ec4
#
_cell.length_a   1.000
_cell.length_b   1.000
_cell.length_c   1.000
_cell.angle_alpha   90.00
_cell.angle_beta   90.00
_cell.angle_gamma   90.00
#
_symmetry.space_group_name_H-M   'P 1'
#
loop_
_entity.id
_entity.type
_entity.pdbx_description
1 polymer ?
#
loop_
_entity_poly.entity_id
_entity_poly.type
_entity_poly.pdbx_seq_one_letter_code
_entity_poly.pdbx_strand_id
1 'polypeptide(L)'
;MKRILLFMIVAILALFTLSACEIIGGTGKDPAGEKGCEHIWAEATCLSPKTCTNCGESVGGTVDHEYSDASCTTPKMCKTCGIWSGLTLGHKYSDATCSSPKTCTVCGSTKGEPVHDYADATCTDPMICKKCGAQGGNSLGHKLNTVVTDATCTADGAERTSCSVCGEVTDNVVIPKIEHAELSFIYNNDATATVDGTLTAACPCCDYAVTKKLAGSAALIREAFAGKKISVLGDSISTYLDITSGVAADTTNSTIRNNIVWNGYRPTNPVFGGTSVDSTWWQMTINALGATRLVNNSHSGKSVFQAVNDSCMQLHDDTGDNAGETPDIIFVYLGTNDNNRTMGYPSQLRMSEIEKLAKDDSYSPKNLAEAYAVMLYRIKMTYPDAEIYCLTNLERSDMAIELTHAVSSVIRNVADLFEGVYVADIANESGVTRDNPDYEIYMPRDTGNKCIHPGAKGMEKIYSVVLKTVIENSRYVSEDFEALLTQNL
;
A
#
# COMPACT_ATOMS: atom_id res chain seq x y z
N MET A 1 -24.25 -8.52 23.80
CA MET A 1 -25.50 -9.28 23.91
C MET A 1 -25.76 -9.50 25.39
N LYS A 2 -26.51 -8.67 26.03
CA LYS A 2 -27.92 -8.78 26.44
C LYS A 2 -28.27 -10.07 27.14
N ARG A 3 -28.55 -9.98 28.47
CA ARG A 3 -29.75 -10.36 29.21
C ARG A 3 -29.39 -10.39 30.70
N ILE A 4 -29.81 -9.49 31.59
CA ILE A 4 -31.11 -9.16 32.19
C ILE A 4 -31.77 -10.41 32.77
N LEU A 5 -31.88 -10.44 34.13
CA LEU A 5 -33.01 -11.01 34.95
C LEU A 5 -32.74 -10.59 36.38
N LEU A 6 -33.38 -9.66 36.97
CA LEU A 6 -34.73 -9.34 37.40
C LEU A 6 -35.24 -10.23 38.56
N PHE A 7 -35.25 -9.64 39.75
CA PHE A 7 -36.25 -9.68 40.84
C PHE A 7 -36.99 -10.96 41.24
N MET A 8 -36.98 -11.21 42.57
CA MET A 8 -38.28 -11.25 43.31
C MET A 8 -38.05 -10.98 44.80
N ILE A 9 -38.67 -9.90 45.29
CA ILE A 9 -38.95 -9.57 46.69
C ILE A 9 -40.29 -10.23 47.04
N VAL A 10 -40.30 -10.98 48.16
CA VAL A 10 -41.58 -11.34 48.78
C VAL A 10 -41.56 -10.87 50.22
N ALA A 11 -42.38 -9.86 50.47
CA ALA A 11 -42.77 -9.40 51.81
C ALA A 11 -43.83 -10.32 52.40
N ILE A 12 -43.65 -10.74 53.67
CA ILE A 12 -44.73 -11.30 54.48
C ILE A 12 -44.93 -10.42 55.70
N LEU A 13 -46.04 -9.69 55.66
CA LEU A 13 -46.68 -9.05 56.82
C LEU A 13 -47.44 -10.14 57.60
N ALA A 14 -47.21 -10.26 58.88
CA ALA A 14 -48.12 -10.93 59.79
C ALA A 14 -48.60 -9.91 60.85
N LEU A 15 -49.88 -9.66 60.78
CA LEU A 15 -50.66 -8.91 61.73
C LEU A 15 -50.76 -9.69 63.05
N PHE A 16 -50.52 -9.02 64.18
CA PHE A 16 -51.05 -9.47 65.46
C PHE A 16 -52.09 -8.52 65.94
N THR A 17 -53.26 -9.05 66.09
CA THR A 17 -54.46 -8.37 66.69
C THR A 17 -54.35 -8.34 68.19
N LEU A 18 -54.62 -7.14 68.73
CA LEU A 18 -54.94 -6.94 70.15
C LEU A 18 -56.24 -7.68 70.54
N SER A 19 -56.19 -8.30 71.68
CA SER A 19 -57.48 -8.57 72.41
C SER A 19 -57.38 -8.09 73.83
N ALA A 20 -58.20 -7.10 74.12
CA ALA A 20 -58.37 -6.59 75.45
C ALA A 20 -59.34 -7.51 76.22
N CYS A 21 -59.10 -7.68 77.48
CA CYS A 21 -60.16 -8.18 78.35
C CYS A 21 -60.23 -7.35 79.61
N GLU A 22 -61.45 -6.93 79.85
CA GLU A 22 -61.87 -5.93 80.81
C GLU A 22 -61.94 -6.43 82.24
N ILE A 23 -61.84 -5.46 83.13
CA ILE A 23 -61.99 -5.50 84.57
C ILE A 23 -63.45 -5.74 84.91
N ILE A 24 -63.68 -6.64 85.87
CA ILE A 24 -64.90 -6.51 86.68
C ILE A 24 -64.52 -6.61 88.15
N GLY A 25 -64.86 -5.55 88.84
CA GLY A 25 -64.71 -5.46 90.25
C GLY A 25 -65.80 -6.20 91.03
N GLY A 26 -65.52 -6.49 92.22
CA GLY A 26 -66.43 -7.07 93.16
C GLY A 26 -66.01 -6.70 94.58
N THR A 27 -66.70 -5.84 95.16
CA THR A 27 -66.66 -5.45 96.57
C THR A 27 -67.21 -6.57 97.50
N GLY A 28 -66.69 -6.72 98.67
CA GLY A 28 -67.34 -7.46 99.71
C GLY A 28 -66.48 -7.66 100.96
N LYS A 29 -66.69 -6.78 101.82
CA LYS A 29 -66.72 -6.75 103.31
C LYS A 29 -66.14 -7.90 104.08
N ASP A 30 -65.40 -7.38 105.12
CA ASP A 30 -65.00 -8.02 106.37
C ASP A 30 -66.05 -8.88 107.04
N PRO A 31 -65.77 -9.78 108.06
CA PRO A 31 -65.10 -9.24 109.27
C PRO A 31 -64.15 -10.27 110.01
N ALA A 32 -63.35 -9.66 110.84
CA ALA A 32 -62.89 -10.01 112.15
C ALA A 32 -62.24 -11.39 112.40
N GLY A 33 -61.05 -11.40 112.89
CA GLY A 33 -60.43 -12.43 113.62
C GLY A 33 -58.95 -12.16 113.84
N GLU A 34 -58.62 -11.40 114.85
CA GLU A 34 -57.28 -11.23 115.38
C GLU A 34 -56.57 -12.56 115.68
N LYS A 35 -55.51 -12.80 115.03
CA LYS A 35 -54.33 -13.49 115.62
C LYS A 35 -53.13 -12.84 115.01
N GLY A 36 -52.37 -12.00 115.78
CA GLY A 36 -51.14 -11.43 115.37
C GLY A 36 -50.14 -12.48 114.87
N CYS A 37 -49.85 -12.39 113.63
CA CYS A 37 -48.79 -13.18 113.07
C CYS A 37 -47.43 -12.68 113.54
N GLU A 38 -46.69 -13.58 114.18
CA GLU A 38 -45.30 -13.25 114.45
C GLU A 38 -44.56 -13.31 113.18
N HIS A 39 -44.26 -12.12 112.63
CA HIS A 39 -43.65 -11.98 111.33
C HIS A 39 -42.18 -12.40 111.29
N ILE A 40 -41.93 -13.47 110.58
CA ILE A 40 -40.52 -13.86 110.20
C ILE A 40 -40.34 -13.42 108.75
N TRP A 41 -39.54 -12.42 108.52
CA TRP A 41 -39.36 -11.86 107.19
C TRP A 41 -38.26 -12.57 106.38
N ALA A 42 -38.60 -13.07 105.27
CA ALA A 42 -37.60 -13.40 104.26
C ALA A 42 -37.15 -12.10 103.53
N GLU A 43 -35.87 -11.93 103.37
CA GLU A 43 -35.32 -10.75 102.76
C GLU A 43 -35.78 -10.55 101.33
N ALA A 44 -35.99 -9.32 100.92
CA ALA A 44 -36.39 -8.98 99.58
C ALA A 44 -35.36 -9.48 98.57
N THR A 45 -35.86 -10.04 97.49
CA THR A 45 -35.06 -10.39 96.36
C THR A 45 -35.46 -9.52 95.13
N CYS A 46 -34.78 -9.62 94.04
CA CYS A 46 -35.16 -8.90 92.83
C CYS A 46 -36.40 -9.45 92.16
N LEU A 47 -36.96 -10.56 92.62
CA LEU A 47 -38.22 -11.14 92.14
C LEU A 47 -39.37 -10.97 93.13
N SER A 48 -39.08 -10.75 94.37
CA SER A 48 -40.10 -10.66 95.42
C SER A 48 -39.70 -9.64 96.47
N PRO A 49 -40.68 -8.87 96.98
CA PRO A 49 -40.47 -7.96 98.11
C PRO A 49 -40.15 -8.76 99.42
N LYS A 50 -39.72 -8.11 100.46
CA LYS A 50 -39.55 -8.70 101.74
C LYS A 50 -40.88 -9.28 102.20
N THR A 51 -40.99 -10.59 102.30
CA THR A 51 -42.24 -11.30 102.53
C THR A 51 -42.18 -12.13 103.83
N CYS A 52 -43.21 -12.03 104.60
CA CYS A 52 -43.34 -12.82 105.79
C CYS A 52 -43.56 -14.34 105.41
N THR A 53 -42.72 -15.17 105.99
CA THR A 53 -42.82 -16.62 105.74
C THR A 53 -44.01 -17.32 106.43
N ASN A 54 -44.60 -16.63 107.46
CA ASN A 54 -45.68 -17.21 108.21
C ASN A 54 -47.07 -16.76 107.70
N CYS A 55 -47.23 -15.56 107.19
CA CYS A 55 -48.59 -15.09 106.73
C CYS A 55 -48.62 -14.62 105.31
N GLY A 56 -47.42 -14.51 104.62
CA GLY A 56 -47.36 -14.07 103.24
C GLY A 56 -47.42 -12.57 103.06
N GLU A 57 -47.55 -11.79 104.10
CA GLU A 57 -47.58 -10.31 104.00
C GLU A 57 -46.22 -9.81 103.46
N SER A 58 -46.30 -8.84 102.58
CA SER A 58 -45.09 -8.29 101.97
C SER A 58 -44.92 -6.83 102.32
N VAL A 59 -43.68 -6.40 102.66
CA VAL A 59 -43.35 -5.06 103.00
C VAL A 59 -42.20 -4.55 102.15
N GLY A 60 -42.27 -3.35 101.66
CA GLY A 60 -41.29 -2.72 100.81
C GLY A 60 -41.38 -3.17 99.34
N GLY A 61 -40.41 -2.81 98.52
CA GLY A 61 -40.23 -3.24 97.11
C GLY A 61 -39.25 -4.37 96.94
N THR A 62 -39.16 -4.88 95.77
CA THR A 62 -38.07 -5.77 95.32
C THR A 62 -36.77 -5.00 95.28
N VAL A 63 -35.66 -5.71 95.48
CA VAL A 63 -34.33 -5.09 95.30
C VAL A 63 -34.03 -4.99 93.82
N ASP A 64 -33.21 -3.97 93.44
CA ASP A 64 -32.81 -3.80 92.07
C ASP A 64 -32.00 -5.02 91.57
N HIS A 65 -32.12 -5.28 90.31
CA HIS A 65 -31.35 -6.32 89.65
C HIS A 65 -29.88 -5.94 89.58
N GLU A 66 -28.99 -6.76 90.06
CA GLU A 66 -27.56 -6.64 89.86
C GLU A 66 -27.15 -7.50 88.66
N TYR A 67 -26.77 -6.83 87.57
CA TYR A 67 -26.47 -7.51 86.34
C TYR A 67 -24.96 -7.77 86.18
N SER A 68 -24.64 -8.92 85.65
CA SER A 68 -23.29 -9.16 85.08
C SER A 68 -23.07 -8.33 83.83
N ASP A 69 -21.86 -8.10 83.45
CA ASP A 69 -21.54 -7.45 82.17
C ASP A 69 -21.94 -8.32 81.00
N ALA A 70 -22.46 -7.69 79.94
CA ALA A 70 -22.73 -8.38 78.71
C ALA A 70 -21.41 -8.86 78.08
N SER A 71 -21.46 -10.05 77.52
CA SER A 71 -20.38 -10.55 76.65
C SER A 71 -20.74 -10.50 75.19
N CYS A 72 -19.83 -10.91 74.30
CA CYS A 72 -20.09 -10.96 72.87
C CYS A 72 -21.30 -11.82 72.51
N THR A 73 -21.62 -12.86 73.30
CA THR A 73 -22.64 -13.88 73.03
C THR A 73 -23.77 -13.89 74.06
N THR A 74 -23.58 -13.29 75.24
CA THR A 74 -24.59 -13.26 76.31
C THR A 74 -24.94 -11.84 76.67
N PRO A 75 -26.21 -11.50 76.83
CA PRO A 75 -26.63 -10.21 77.35
C PRO A 75 -26.30 -10.09 78.85
N LYS A 76 -26.49 -8.91 79.44
CA LYS A 76 -26.39 -8.75 80.87
C LYS A 76 -27.42 -9.64 81.57
N MET A 77 -26.99 -10.46 82.53
CA MET A 77 -27.84 -11.32 83.31
C MET A 77 -27.83 -10.93 84.76
N CYS A 78 -29.02 -10.84 85.38
CA CYS A 78 -29.12 -10.67 86.81
C CYS A 78 -28.45 -11.87 87.54
N LYS A 79 -27.49 -11.55 88.44
CA LYS A 79 -26.71 -12.54 89.19
C LYS A 79 -27.56 -13.43 90.11
N THR A 80 -28.72 -12.91 90.50
CA THR A 80 -29.63 -13.55 91.45
C THR A 80 -30.74 -14.33 90.78
N CYS A 81 -31.42 -13.75 89.78
CA CYS A 81 -32.64 -14.32 89.20
C CYS A 81 -32.46 -14.80 87.77
N GLY A 82 -31.32 -14.50 87.10
CA GLY A 82 -31.07 -14.92 85.74
C GLY A 82 -31.80 -14.14 84.63
N ILE A 83 -32.61 -13.12 84.98
CA ILE A 83 -33.27 -12.26 83.98
C ILE A 83 -32.23 -11.48 83.22
N TRP A 84 -32.38 -11.42 81.92
CA TRP A 84 -31.47 -10.64 81.05
C TRP A 84 -31.97 -9.22 80.81
N SER A 85 -31.00 -8.34 80.59
CA SER A 85 -31.25 -6.95 80.25
C SER A 85 -30.32 -6.52 79.13
N GLY A 86 -30.92 -5.91 78.11
CA GLY A 86 -30.13 -5.46 76.96
C GLY A 86 -29.80 -6.52 75.92
N LEU A 87 -28.85 -6.18 75.05
CA LEU A 87 -28.41 -7.05 73.95
C LEU A 87 -26.98 -7.53 74.26
N THR A 88 -26.59 -8.60 73.61
CA THR A 88 -25.17 -9.04 73.57
C THR A 88 -24.30 -7.95 72.93
N LEU A 89 -23.03 -7.90 73.26
CA LEU A 89 -22.09 -6.93 72.67
C LEU A 89 -21.84 -7.20 71.20
N GLY A 90 -22.16 -8.45 70.73
CA GLY A 90 -21.75 -8.92 69.41
C GLY A 90 -20.24 -9.05 69.30
N HIS A 91 -19.80 -9.51 68.15
CA HIS A 91 -18.37 -9.64 67.86
C HIS A 91 -17.87 -8.44 67.06
N LYS A 92 -16.86 -7.76 67.56
CA LYS A 92 -16.11 -6.74 66.86
C LYS A 92 -14.80 -7.33 66.38
N TYR A 93 -14.81 -7.78 65.08
CA TYR A 93 -13.63 -8.42 64.51
C TYR A 93 -12.61 -7.37 64.01
N SER A 94 -11.34 -7.65 64.28
CA SER A 94 -10.23 -7.08 63.54
C SER A 94 -10.17 -7.64 62.14
N ASP A 95 -9.49 -6.95 61.21
CA ASP A 95 -9.24 -7.52 59.88
C ASP A 95 -8.32 -8.73 59.97
N ALA A 96 -8.53 -9.69 59.06
CA ALA A 96 -7.62 -10.84 58.93
C ALA A 96 -6.24 -10.37 58.46
N THR A 97 -5.23 -11.01 58.95
CA THR A 97 -3.85 -10.85 58.53
C THR A 97 -3.35 -12.10 57.79
N CYS A 98 -2.14 -12.04 57.30
CA CYS A 98 -1.54 -13.22 56.65
C CYS A 98 -1.37 -14.39 57.58
N SER A 99 -1.25 -14.18 58.89
CA SER A 99 -0.98 -15.19 59.93
C SER A 99 -2.19 -15.55 60.79
N SER A 100 -3.23 -14.75 60.72
CA SER A 100 -4.38 -14.96 61.58
C SER A 100 -5.71 -14.56 60.93
N PRO A 101 -6.77 -15.32 61.16
CA PRO A 101 -8.10 -14.94 60.70
C PRO A 101 -8.62 -13.71 61.43
N LYS A 102 -9.75 -13.19 61.02
CA LYS A 102 -10.46 -12.12 61.73
C LYS A 102 -10.69 -12.54 63.16
N THR A 103 -10.19 -11.79 64.14
CA THR A 103 -10.27 -12.14 65.56
C THR A 103 -11.08 -11.09 66.30
N CYS A 104 -12.05 -11.53 67.08
CA CYS A 104 -12.83 -10.60 67.90
C CYS A 104 -11.95 -9.96 68.97
N THR A 105 -11.92 -8.62 68.96
CA THR A 105 -11.10 -7.83 69.90
C THR A 105 -11.55 -7.91 71.35
N VAL A 106 -12.73 -8.47 71.59
CA VAL A 106 -13.34 -8.55 72.94
C VAL A 106 -13.18 -9.97 73.53
N CYS A 107 -13.47 -11.03 72.75
CA CYS A 107 -13.50 -12.40 73.24
C CYS A 107 -12.49 -13.36 72.59
N GLY A 108 -11.74 -12.87 71.61
CA GLY A 108 -10.72 -13.69 70.93
C GLY A 108 -11.30 -14.71 69.92
N SER A 109 -12.62 -14.81 69.77
CA SER A 109 -13.19 -15.75 68.77
C SER A 109 -12.73 -15.36 67.34
N THR A 110 -12.48 -16.37 66.51
CA THR A 110 -11.98 -16.16 65.16
C THR A 110 -13.10 -16.42 64.12
N LYS A 111 -13.00 -15.75 62.97
CA LYS A 111 -13.94 -15.94 61.86
C LYS A 111 -13.21 -15.88 60.51
N GLY A 112 -13.42 -16.89 59.65
CA GLY A 112 -12.77 -16.99 58.36
C GLY A 112 -11.34 -17.52 58.43
N GLU A 113 -10.64 -17.38 57.33
CA GLU A 113 -9.24 -17.81 57.19
C GLU A 113 -8.29 -16.62 57.14
N PRO A 114 -7.00 -16.80 57.39
CA PRO A 114 -5.98 -15.79 57.10
C PRO A 114 -6.07 -15.29 55.65
N VAL A 115 -5.83 -14.03 55.41
CA VAL A 115 -5.94 -13.41 54.09
C VAL A 115 -4.57 -12.94 53.62
N HIS A 116 -4.12 -13.49 52.51
CA HIS A 116 -2.90 -13.09 51.81
C HIS A 116 -3.19 -12.16 50.65
N ASP A 117 -2.40 -11.09 50.49
CA ASP A 117 -2.38 -10.20 49.36
C ASP A 117 -1.20 -10.62 48.46
N TYR A 118 -1.48 -11.47 47.48
CA TYR A 118 -0.47 -12.00 46.59
C TYR A 118 -0.16 -11.01 45.45
N ALA A 119 1.11 -10.87 45.12
CA ALA A 119 1.50 -10.36 43.82
C ALA A 119 1.23 -11.42 42.74
N ASP A 120 0.93 -10.98 41.52
CA ASP A 120 0.73 -11.87 40.42
C ASP A 120 2.00 -12.66 40.10
N ALA A 121 1.85 -13.93 39.75
CA ALA A 121 2.97 -14.74 39.31
C ALA A 121 3.53 -14.20 37.99
N THR A 122 4.84 -14.24 37.84
CA THR A 122 5.54 -13.99 36.58
C THR A 122 5.88 -15.32 35.89
N CYS A 123 6.53 -15.26 34.75
CA CYS A 123 7.00 -16.47 34.09
C CYS A 123 7.98 -17.27 34.96
N THR A 124 8.79 -16.59 35.77
CA THR A 124 9.85 -17.16 36.59
C THR A 124 9.51 -17.21 38.09
N ASP A 125 8.75 -16.22 38.55
CA ASP A 125 8.46 -16.08 39.95
C ASP A 125 7.05 -16.52 40.31
N PRO A 126 6.89 -17.28 41.40
CA PRO A 126 5.58 -17.69 41.90
C PRO A 126 4.81 -16.51 42.49
N MET A 127 3.52 -16.69 42.76
CA MET A 127 2.75 -15.72 43.54
C MET A 127 3.30 -15.61 44.94
N ILE A 128 3.73 -14.43 45.37
CA ILE A 128 4.27 -14.18 46.70
C ILE A 128 3.40 -13.15 47.43
N CYS A 129 3.05 -13.46 48.69
CA CYS A 129 2.32 -12.50 49.49
C CYS A 129 3.18 -11.27 49.79
N LYS A 130 2.68 -10.08 49.40
CA LYS A 130 3.37 -8.78 49.55
C LYS A 130 3.69 -8.42 50.98
N LYS A 131 3.01 -9.05 51.96
CA LYS A 131 3.15 -8.73 53.41
C LYS A 131 4.01 -9.73 54.19
N CYS A 132 3.91 -11.02 53.88
CA CYS A 132 4.57 -12.04 54.67
C CYS A 132 5.52 -12.95 53.86
N GLY A 133 5.58 -12.78 52.54
CA GLY A 133 6.46 -13.59 51.69
C GLY A 133 5.98 -15.04 51.44
N ALA A 134 4.80 -15.42 51.97
CA ALA A 134 4.29 -16.76 51.72
C ALA A 134 3.99 -16.98 50.23
N GLN A 135 4.36 -18.14 49.71
CA GLN A 135 4.09 -18.53 48.37
C GLN A 135 2.63 -19.03 48.24
N GLY A 136 1.87 -18.48 47.26
CA GLY A 136 0.47 -18.79 47.03
C GLY A 136 0.18 -19.57 45.75
N GLY A 137 1.18 -19.80 44.97
CA GLY A 137 1.08 -20.53 43.69
C GLY A 137 2.43 -20.79 43.07
N ASN A 138 2.45 -21.35 41.88
CA ASN A 138 3.69 -21.54 41.11
C ASN A 138 3.90 -20.38 40.14
N SER A 139 5.12 -20.26 39.60
CA SER A 139 5.40 -19.42 38.45
C SER A 139 4.56 -19.88 37.23
N LEU A 140 4.27 -18.95 36.33
CA LEU A 140 3.46 -19.22 35.13
C LEU A 140 4.20 -20.11 34.12
N GLY A 141 5.53 -20.15 34.19
CA GLY A 141 6.38 -20.73 33.15
C GLY A 141 6.39 -19.86 31.88
N HIS A 142 7.23 -20.21 30.94
CA HIS A 142 7.31 -19.50 29.66
C HIS A 142 6.32 -20.10 28.66
N LYS A 143 5.49 -19.27 28.07
CA LYS A 143 4.64 -19.61 26.93
C LYS A 143 5.41 -19.27 25.67
N LEU A 144 6.17 -20.24 25.16
CA LEU A 144 7.04 -20.06 24.01
C LEU A 144 6.25 -19.95 22.71
N ASN A 145 6.71 -19.04 21.86
CA ASN A 145 6.25 -18.86 20.48
C ASN A 145 7.48 -18.72 19.58
N THR A 146 7.53 -19.48 18.51
CA THR A 146 8.59 -19.42 17.52
C THR A 146 8.11 -18.61 16.32
N VAL A 147 8.89 -17.63 15.91
CA VAL A 147 8.68 -16.83 14.72
C VAL A 147 9.84 -17.07 13.78
N VAL A 148 9.53 -17.46 12.55
CA VAL A 148 10.51 -17.61 11.48
C VAL A 148 10.44 -16.40 10.59
N THR A 149 11.58 -15.79 10.32
CA THR A 149 11.79 -14.78 9.29
C THR A 149 12.65 -15.44 8.23
N ASP A 150 12.13 -15.54 7.02
CA ASP A 150 12.84 -16.17 5.91
C ASP A 150 14.10 -15.37 5.53
N ALA A 151 15.16 -16.10 5.18
CA ALA A 151 16.34 -15.49 4.59
C ALA A 151 16.03 -14.97 3.19
N THR A 152 16.65 -13.85 2.83
CA THR A 152 16.64 -13.30 1.48
C THR A 152 18.03 -13.35 0.88
N CYS A 153 18.19 -12.96 -0.36
CA CYS A 153 19.53 -12.86 -0.97
C CYS A 153 20.36 -11.67 -0.42
N THR A 154 19.75 -10.75 0.33
CA THR A 154 20.40 -9.56 0.91
C THR A 154 20.54 -9.63 2.41
N ALA A 155 19.73 -10.43 3.09
CA ALA A 155 19.70 -10.51 4.53
C ALA A 155 19.52 -11.94 5.04
N ASP A 156 20.18 -12.22 6.15
CA ASP A 156 19.95 -13.46 6.90
C ASP A 156 18.52 -13.47 7.44
N GLY A 157 17.92 -14.64 7.46
CA GLY A 157 16.69 -14.93 8.18
C GLY A 157 16.98 -15.30 9.63
N ALA A 158 15.95 -15.56 10.40
CA ALA A 158 16.09 -16.01 11.77
C ALA A 158 14.89 -16.88 12.20
N GLU A 159 15.17 -17.92 12.96
CA GLU A 159 14.18 -18.62 13.76
C GLU A 159 14.34 -18.18 15.21
N ARG A 160 13.38 -17.42 15.72
CA ARG A 160 13.42 -16.83 17.03
C ARG A 160 12.31 -17.36 17.92
N THR A 161 12.71 -18.04 18.99
CA THR A 161 11.78 -18.52 20.02
C THR A 161 11.80 -17.57 21.21
N SER A 162 10.65 -17.05 21.56
CA SER A 162 10.50 -16.12 22.69
C SER A 162 9.23 -16.39 23.48
N CYS A 163 9.23 -15.99 24.76
CA CYS A 163 8.04 -16.05 25.57
C CYS A 163 7.06 -14.95 25.19
N SER A 164 5.82 -15.31 24.87
CA SER A 164 4.77 -14.37 24.52
C SER A 164 4.27 -13.51 25.71
N VAL A 165 4.68 -13.84 26.94
CA VAL A 165 4.25 -13.14 28.14
C VAL A 165 5.31 -12.15 28.63
N CYS A 166 6.57 -12.57 28.73
CA CYS A 166 7.65 -11.73 29.25
C CYS A 166 8.63 -11.25 28.19
N GLY A 167 8.53 -11.75 26.94
CA GLY A 167 9.41 -11.36 25.85
C GLY A 167 10.81 -12.00 25.89
N GLU A 168 11.12 -12.81 26.89
CA GLU A 168 12.43 -13.47 26.99
C GLU A 168 12.67 -14.35 25.76
N VAL A 169 13.83 -14.17 25.14
CA VAL A 169 14.29 -14.95 24.01
C VAL A 169 15.04 -16.18 24.51
N THR A 170 14.51 -17.35 24.23
CA THR A 170 15.11 -18.62 24.66
C THR A 170 15.99 -19.23 23.58
N ASP A 171 15.72 -18.92 22.31
CA ASP A 171 16.52 -19.37 21.19
C ASP A 171 16.48 -18.36 20.02
N ASN A 172 17.58 -18.27 19.29
CA ASN A 172 17.69 -17.41 18.09
C ASN A 172 18.70 -18.02 17.13
N VAL A 173 18.19 -18.75 16.17
CA VAL A 173 18.99 -19.41 15.14
C VAL A 173 19.01 -18.51 13.91
N VAL A 174 20.20 -18.16 13.43
CA VAL A 174 20.37 -17.43 12.20
C VAL A 174 20.19 -18.39 11.02
N ILE A 175 19.32 -18.04 10.07
CA ILE A 175 19.17 -18.72 8.79
C ILE A 175 20.04 -17.93 7.79
N PRO A 176 21.13 -18.49 7.29
CA PRO A 176 22.02 -17.79 6.36
C PRO A 176 21.25 -17.28 5.14
N LYS A 177 21.62 -16.09 4.64
CA LYS A 177 21.08 -15.55 3.41
C LYS A 177 21.24 -16.55 2.26
N ILE A 178 20.23 -16.59 1.40
CA ILE A 178 20.25 -17.45 0.21
C ILE A 178 21.12 -16.80 -0.87
N GLU A 179 21.69 -17.59 -1.73
CA GLU A 179 22.34 -17.09 -2.93
C GLU A 179 21.31 -16.45 -3.87
N HIS A 180 21.77 -15.54 -4.73
CA HIS A 180 20.88 -15.01 -5.78
C HIS A 180 20.38 -16.17 -6.64
N ALA A 181 19.10 -16.12 -7.01
CA ALA A 181 18.52 -17.08 -7.94
C ALA A 181 19.35 -17.13 -9.23
N GLU A 182 19.32 -18.26 -9.93
CA GLU A 182 19.99 -18.37 -11.23
C GLU A 182 19.50 -17.23 -12.14
N LEU A 183 20.45 -16.38 -12.53
CA LEU A 183 20.14 -15.16 -13.24
C LEU A 183 20.08 -15.46 -14.74
N SER A 184 18.94 -15.21 -15.35
CA SER A 184 18.79 -15.25 -16.80
C SER A 184 19.21 -13.91 -17.41
N PHE A 185 20.10 -13.94 -18.37
CA PHE A 185 20.52 -12.76 -19.10
C PHE A 185 19.42 -12.32 -20.09
N ILE A 186 19.20 -11.02 -20.17
CA ILE A 186 18.33 -10.39 -21.15
C ILE A 186 19.17 -9.42 -21.97
N TYR A 187 18.99 -9.43 -23.27
CA TYR A 187 19.67 -8.49 -24.15
C TYR A 187 19.10 -7.09 -23.97
N ASN A 188 19.97 -6.09 -23.83
CA ASN A 188 19.57 -4.70 -23.59
C ASN A 188 19.20 -3.93 -24.89
N ASN A 189 19.31 -4.57 -26.04
CA ASN A 189 19.03 -3.99 -27.36
C ASN A 189 19.80 -2.69 -27.63
N ASP A 190 21.03 -2.63 -27.19
CA ASP A 190 21.90 -1.46 -27.17
C ASP A 190 23.12 -1.58 -28.09
N ALA A 191 23.23 -2.64 -28.89
CA ALA A 191 24.28 -2.77 -29.89
C ALA A 191 24.14 -1.69 -30.97
N THR A 192 25.25 -1.14 -31.37
CA THR A 192 25.35 -0.21 -32.50
C THR A 192 26.38 -0.71 -33.52
N ALA A 193 26.48 -0.08 -34.69
CA ALA A 193 27.50 -0.41 -35.68
C ALA A 193 28.95 -0.21 -35.17
N THR A 194 29.16 0.46 -34.07
CA THR A 194 30.46 0.81 -33.49
C THR A 194 30.69 0.29 -32.08
N VAL A 195 29.64 -0.05 -31.35
CA VAL A 195 29.71 -0.50 -29.96
C VAL A 195 28.92 -1.79 -29.79
N ASP A 196 29.62 -2.82 -29.27
CA ASP A 196 28.95 -4.07 -28.92
C ASP A 196 27.87 -3.82 -27.86
N GLY A 197 26.77 -4.50 -27.99
CA GLY A 197 25.67 -4.46 -27.03
C GLY A 197 25.96 -5.17 -25.74
N THR A 198 25.04 -5.14 -24.84
CA THR A 198 25.16 -5.71 -23.51
C THR A 198 23.98 -6.62 -23.16
N LEU A 199 24.25 -7.55 -22.25
CA LEU A 199 23.23 -8.40 -21.63
C LEU A 199 23.23 -8.15 -20.15
N THR A 200 22.07 -7.99 -19.55
CA THR A 200 21.93 -7.80 -18.11
C THR A 200 21.09 -8.93 -17.51
N ALA A 201 21.56 -9.46 -16.40
CA ALA A 201 20.82 -10.39 -15.58
C ALA A 201 20.59 -9.76 -14.20
N ALA A 202 19.36 -9.59 -13.80
CA ALA A 202 18.98 -8.96 -12.56
C ALA A 202 18.32 -9.96 -11.60
N CYS A 203 18.61 -9.83 -10.33
CA CYS A 203 17.94 -10.62 -9.32
C CYS A 203 16.49 -10.12 -9.17
N PRO A 204 15.48 -11.02 -9.19
CA PRO A 204 14.09 -10.59 -9.05
C PRO A 204 13.74 -10.12 -7.64
N CYS A 205 14.63 -10.36 -6.66
CA CYS A 205 14.36 -10.09 -5.24
C CYS A 205 15.17 -8.92 -4.66
N CYS A 206 16.11 -8.33 -5.42
CA CYS A 206 16.95 -7.22 -4.97
C CYS A 206 17.60 -6.50 -6.16
N ASP A 207 18.29 -5.41 -5.88
CA ASP A 207 18.95 -4.58 -6.90
C ASP A 207 20.26 -5.18 -7.49
N TYR A 208 20.57 -6.42 -7.14
CA TYR A 208 21.76 -7.07 -7.69
C TYR A 208 21.57 -7.38 -9.17
N ALA A 209 22.44 -6.84 -10.00
CA ALA A 209 22.47 -7.11 -11.43
C ALA A 209 23.91 -7.28 -11.93
N VAL A 210 24.07 -8.12 -12.93
CA VAL A 210 25.33 -8.34 -13.63
C VAL A 210 25.12 -8.02 -15.09
N THR A 211 26.00 -7.19 -15.65
CA THR A 211 26.01 -6.86 -17.07
C THR A 211 27.26 -7.44 -17.73
N LYS A 212 27.07 -8.10 -18.86
CA LYS A 212 28.17 -8.58 -19.69
C LYS A 212 28.04 -8.07 -21.12
N LYS A 213 29.18 -7.95 -21.80
CA LYS A 213 29.24 -7.50 -23.18
C LYS A 213 28.85 -8.62 -24.14
N LEU A 214 28.05 -8.30 -25.16
CA LEU A 214 27.72 -9.17 -26.28
C LEU A 214 28.76 -8.95 -27.39
N ALA A 215 29.96 -9.52 -27.22
CA ALA A 215 31.09 -9.30 -28.10
C ALA A 215 30.80 -9.76 -29.54
N GLY A 216 31.11 -8.92 -30.50
CA GLY A 216 30.88 -9.16 -31.94
C GLY A 216 29.56 -8.59 -32.47
N SER A 217 28.64 -8.20 -31.63
CA SER A 217 27.33 -7.66 -32.04
C SER A 217 27.46 -6.37 -32.88
N ALA A 218 28.44 -5.49 -32.55
CA ALA A 218 28.68 -4.28 -33.34
C ALA A 218 29.04 -4.57 -34.82
N ALA A 219 29.82 -5.61 -35.05
CA ALA A 219 30.19 -6.02 -36.44
C ALA A 219 28.96 -6.46 -37.21
N LEU A 220 28.09 -7.26 -36.57
CA LEU A 220 26.88 -7.79 -37.20
C LEU A 220 25.84 -6.67 -37.48
N ILE A 221 25.68 -5.71 -36.59
CA ILE A 221 24.83 -4.54 -36.83
C ILE A 221 25.37 -3.70 -37.98
N ARG A 222 26.68 -3.43 -37.98
CA ARG A 222 27.30 -2.69 -39.08
C ARG A 222 27.09 -3.37 -40.43
N GLU A 223 27.25 -4.68 -40.49
CA GLU A 223 27.04 -5.46 -41.71
C GLU A 223 25.59 -5.45 -42.16
N ALA A 224 24.67 -5.62 -41.24
CA ALA A 224 23.22 -5.62 -41.49
C ALA A 224 22.72 -4.31 -42.16
N PHE A 225 23.25 -3.18 -41.71
CA PHE A 225 22.78 -1.86 -42.15
C PHE A 225 23.73 -1.13 -43.07
N ALA A 226 24.87 -1.75 -43.48
CA ALA A 226 25.81 -1.17 -44.42
C ALA A 226 25.11 -0.81 -45.74
N GLY A 227 25.20 0.46 -46.15
CA GLY A 227 24.60 0.97 -47.37
C GLY A 227 23.06 1.10 -47.34
N LYS A 228 22.42 0.76 -46.24
CA LYS A 228 20.99 0.98 -46.08
C LYS A 228 20.64 2.46 -45.98
N LYS A 229 19.51 2.84 -46.57
CA LYS A 229 19.02 4.20 -46.67
C LYS A 229 17.78 4.38 -45.84
N ILE A 230 17.80 5.39 -45.00
CA ILE A 230 16.71 5.69 -44.05
C ILE A 230 16.12 7.04 -44.36
N SER A 231 14.80 7.07 -44.55
CA SER A 231 14.03 8.30 -44.66
C SER A 231 13.14 8.53 -43.44
N VAL A 232 12.84 9.80 -43.16
CA VAL A 232 12.04 10.24 -42.03
C VAL A 232 10.85 11.05 -42.51
N LEU A 233 9.66 10.67 -42.06
CA LEU A 233 8.42 11.41 -42.19
C LEU A 233 7.95 11.83 -40.80
N GLY A 234 7.84 13.11 -40.53
CA GLY A 234 7.48 13.55 -39.20
C GLY A 234 6.96 14.98 -39.11
N ASP A 235 6.74 15.36 -37.86
CA ASP A 235 6.33 16.73 -37.50
C ASP A 235 7.52 17.53 -36.90
N SER A 236 7.23 18.54 -36.07
CA SER A 236 8.25 19.41 -35.45
C SER A 236 9.29 18.66 -34.62
N ILE A 237 8.92 17.50 -34.04
CA ILE A 237 9.83 16.70 -33.20
C ILE A 237 10.93 16.03 -34.02
N SER A 238 10.66 15.81 -35.30
CA SER A 238 11.60 15.18 -36.25
C SER A 238 12.37 16.20 -37.12
N THR A 239 12.12 17.50 -36.93
CA THR A 239 12.83 18.57 -37.65
C THR A 239 14.12 18.98 -36.93
N TYR A 240 15.07 19.51 -37.70
CA TYR A 240 16.33 20.08 -37.18
C TYR A 240 16.74 21.34 -37.95
N LEU A 241 17.23 22.35 -37.24
CA LEU A 241 17.88 23.52 -37.86
C LEU A 241 19.38 23.34 -37.91
N ASP A 242 19.96 23.21 -39.08
CA ASP A 242 21.38 23.36 -39.25
C ASP A 242 21.78 24.85 -39.11
N ILE A 243 22.55 25.15 -38.07
CA ILE A 243 22.96 26.50 -37.71
C ILE A 243 24.07 27.02 -38.67
N THR A 244 24.77 26.12 -39.35
CA THR A 244 25.94 26.47 -40.11
C THR A 244 25.63 27.16 -41.44
N SER A 245 24.40 26.98 -41.95
CA SER A 245 24.04 27.51 -43.26
C SER A 245 23.44 28.93 -43.27
N GLY A 246 22.91 29.42 -42.14
CA GLY A 246 22.30 30.77 -42.06
C GLY A 246 21.11 30.99 -43.03
N VAL A 247 20.68 29.94 -43.73
CA VAL A 247 19.67 30.00 -44.78
C VAL A 247 18.30 29.73 -44.14
N ALA A 248 17.41 30.70 -44.26
CA ALA A 248 16.00 30.49 -43.98
C ALA A 248 15.50 29.36 -44.90
N ALA A 249 14.82 28.36 -44.33
CA ALA A 249 14.28 27.23 -45.06
C ALA A 249 13.39 27.71 -46.19
N ASP A 250 13.83 27.52 -47.43
CA ASP A 250 12.97 27.64 -48.60
C ASP A 250 12.22 26.29 -48.80
N THR A 251 10.98 26.29 -48.46
CA THR A 251 10.09 25.09 -48.52
C THR A 251 9.76 24.68 -49.93
N THR A 252 10.24 25.41 -50.96
CA THR A 252 9.92 25.15 -52.36
C THR A 252 10.96 24.30 -53.11
N ASN A 253 12.17 24.13 -52.51
CA ASN A 253 13.28 23.44 -53.17
C ASN A 253 13.50 22.03 -52.56
N SER A 254 13.52 20.99 -53.40
CA SER A 254 13.71 19.59 -52.99
C SER A 254 15.05 19.34 -52.30
N THR A 255 16.10 20.06 -52.67
CA THR A 255 17.43 19.96 -52.06
C THR A 255 17.41 20.41 -50.60
N ILE A 256 16.48 21.31 -50.27
CA ILE A 256 16.33 21.86 -48.92
C ILE A 256 15.50 20.93 -48.01
N ARG A 257 14.70 20.02 -48.56
CA ARG A 257 13.93 19.04 -47.77
C ARG A 257 14.81 18.18 -46.86
N ASN A 258 16.06 17.95 -47.24
CA ASN A 258 17.03 17.23 -46.43
C ASN A 258 17.58 18.03 -45.24
N ASN A 259 17.38 19.35 -45.24
CA ASN A 259 17.92 20.29 -44.26
C ASN A 259 16.82 21.07 -43.54
N ILE A 260 15.55 20.67 -43.67
CA ILE A 260 14.46 21.49 -43.18
C ILE A 260 14.37 21.45 -41.67
N VAL A 261 14.41 22.62 -41.25
CA VAL A 261 14.36 23.24 -39.97
C VAL A 261 12.96 23.52 -39.54
N TRP A 262 12.59 23.13 -38.32
CA TRP A 262 11.58 23.92 -37.64
C TRP A 262 11.47 23.74 -36.12
N ASN A 263 11.51 24.86 -35.48
CA ASN A 263 10.91 25.35 -34.23
C ASN A 263 10.93 24.55 -32.90
N GLY A 264 11.13 23.30 -32.84
CA GLY A 264 11.14 22.59 -31.57
C GLY A 264 12.55 22.53 -31.00
N TYR A 265 13.42 21.92 -31.73
CA TYR A 265 14.79 21.66 -31.31
C TYR A 265 15.75 22.70 -31.92
N ARG A 266 16.12 23.69 -31.11
CA ARG A 266 17.17 24.66 -31.48
C ARG A 266 18.41 24.36 -30.68
N PRO A 267 19.54 23.97 -31.31
CA PRO A 267 20.79 23.69 -30.61
C PRO A 267 21.31 24.93 -29.85
N THR A 268 20.92 26.12 -30.28
CA THR A 268 21.26 27.41 -29.61
C THR A 268 20.37 27.73 -28.41
N ASN A 269 19.28 26.98 -28.19
CA ASN A 269 18.47 27.14 -26.99
C ASN A 269 19.02 26.26 -25.88
N PRO A 270 19.66 26.81 -24.85
CA PRO A 270 20.27 26.04 -23.77
C PRO A 270 19.26 25.16 -23.02
N VAL A 271 17.97 25.46 -23.10
CA VAL A 271 16.89 24.69 -22.49
C VAL A 271 16.79 23.27 -23.12
N PHE A 272 17.06 23.14 -24.42
CA PHE A 272 16.96 21.85 -25.09
C PHE A 272 18.25 21.04 -25.12
N GLY A 273 19.41 21.65 -24.87
CA GLY A 273 20.69 20.97 -24.62
C GLY A 273 21.36 20.33 -25.85
N GLY A 274 20.72 20.32 -27.02
CA GLY A 274 21.29 19.73 -28.23
C GLY A 274 22.13 20.72 -28.99
N THR A 275 23.26 20.29 -29.54
CA THR A 275 24.25 21.14 -30.22
C THR A 275 24.44 20.82 -31.70
N SER A 276 23.94 19.68 -32.20
CA SER A 276 24.06 19.25 -33.58
C SER A 276 22.88 18.38 -34.01
N VAL A 277 22.79 18.12 -35.31
CA VAL A 277 21.83 17.17 -35.89
C VAL A 277 21.99 15.79 -35.29
N ASP A 278 23.22 15.44 -34.87
CA ASP A 278 23.52 14.16 -34.22
C ASP A 278 22.84 13.99 -32.85
N SER A 279 22.25 15.03 -32.30
CA SER A 279 21.46 14.99 -31.08
C SER A 279 19.96 14.75 -31.34
N THR A 280 19.54 14.61 -32.58
CA THR A 280 18.15 14.25 -32.90
C THR A 280 17.94 12.74 -32.83
N TRP A 281 16.77 12.30 -32.39
CA TRP A 281 16.47 10.88 -32.23
C TRP A 281 16.71 10.06 -33.49
N TRP A 282 16.33 10.58 -34.67
CA TRP A 282 16.46 9.89 -35.93
C TRP A 282 17.92 9.84 -36.41
N GLN A 283 18.69 10.92 -36.26
CA GLN A 283 20.11 10.89 -36.67
C GLN A 283 20.96 10.02 -35.73
N MET A 284 20.66 10.05 -34.42
CA MET A 284 21.29 9.09 -33.49
C MET A 284 21.02 7.64 -33.91
N THR A 285 19.77 7.33 -34.29
CA THR A 285 19.42 5.98 -34.75
C THR A 285 20.16 5.62 -36.04
N ILE A 286 20.18 6.49 -37.03
CA ILE A 286 20.89 6.27 -38.30
C ILE A 286 22.39 6.04 -38.04
N ASN A 287 23.01 6.90 -37.23
CA ASN A 287 24.44 6.76 -36.88
C ASN A 287 24.71 5.45 -36.12
N ALA A 288 23.83 5.08 -35.18
CA ALA A 288 23.95 3.86 -34.39
C ALA A 288 23.85 2.59 -35.27
N LEU A 289 23.04 2.61 -36.29
CA LEU A 289 22.91 1.52 -37.26
C LEU A 289 24.07 1.49 -38.26
N GLY A 290 24.80 2.58 -38.43
CA GLY A 290 25.78 2.73 -39.49
C GLY A 290 25.15 2.87 -40.88
N ALA A 291 23.90 3.27 -40.94
CA ALA A 291 23.12 3.50 -42.14
C ALA A 291 23.34 4.93 -42.69
N THR A 292 22.71 5.23 -43.81
CA THR A 292 22.77 6.55 -44.45
C THR A 292 21.40 7.21 -44.44
N ARG A 293 21.31 8.48 -44.06
CA ARG A 293 20.10 9.26 -44.23
C ARG A 293 19.88 9.54 -45.71
N LEU A 294 18.69 9.19 -46.22
CA LEU A 294 18.26 9.54 -47.57
C LEU A 294 17.50 10.88 -47.57
N VAL A 295 16.34 10.91 -46.97
CA VAL A 295 15.50 12.11 -46.88
C VAL A 295 14.94 12.27 -45.47
N ASN A 296 14.96 13.51 -44.95
CA ASN A 296 14.09 13.88 -43.84
C ASN A 296 13.05 14.89 -44.33
N ASN A 297 11.81 14.41 -44.53
CA ASN A 297 10.69 15.22 -45.01
C ASN A 297 9.69 15.53 -43.88
N SER A 298 10.22 15.95 -42.74
CA SER A 298 9.44 16.35 -41.58
C SER A 298 9.11 17.82 -41.61
N HIS A 299 7.90 18.20 -41.16
CA HIS A 299 7.45 19.57 -41.14
C HIS A 299 6.77 19.95 -39.82
N SER A 300 7.12 21.10 -39.27
CA SER A 300 6.52 21.59 -38.04
C SER A 300 5.00 21.78 -38.18
N GLY A 301 4.26 21.29 -37.15
CA GLY A 301 2.80 21.37 -37.13
C GLY A 301 2.11 20.38 -38.08
N LYS A 302 2.85 19.52 -38.79
CA LYS A 302 2.26 18.55 -39.70
C LYS A 302 1.42 17.53 -38.93
N SER A 303 0.21 17.32 -39.41
CA SER A 303 -0.69 16.27 -38.94
C SER A 303 -0.78 15.12 -39.96
N VAL A 304 -1.28 13.97 -39.56
CA VAL A 304 -1.58 12.85 -40.46
C VAL A 304 -2.58 13.26 -41.55
N PHE A 305 -3.58 14.06 -41.17
CA PHE A 305 -4.59 14.57 -42.12
C PHE A 305 -4.00 15.45 -43.25
N GLN A 306 -2.91 16.14 -42.95
CA GLN A 306 -2.18 16.92 -43.96
C GLN A 306 -1.21 16.03 -44.75
N ALA A 307 -0.46 15.17 -44.04
CA ALA A 307 0.57 14.32 -44.61
C ALA A 307 0.00 13.36 -45.67
N VAL A 308 -1.18 12.80 -45.43
CA VAL A 308 -1.77 11.76 -46.26
C VAL A 308 -1.93 12.17 -47.74
N ASN A 309 -2.11 13.49 -48.01
CA ASN A 309 -2.30 14.03 -49.38
C ASN A 309 -1.19 15.02 -49.77
N ASP A 310 -0.11 15.10 -49.02
CA ASP A 310 0.94 16.13 -49.21
C ASP A 310 2.22 15.51 -49.80
N SER A 311 3.01 16.37 -50.43
CA SER A 311 4.36 16.07 -50.92
C SER A 311 5.32 15.61 -49.82
N CYS A 312 5.00 15.84 -48.55
CA CYS A 312 5.84 15.33 -47.44
C CYS A 312 5.92 13.80 -47.41
N MET A 313 5.04 13.09 -48.12
CA MET A 313 5.16 11.66 -48.35
C MET A 313 6.20 11.26 -49.42
N GLN A 314 6.82 12.24 -50.07
CA GLN A 314 7.95 11.99 -50.96
C GLN A 314 9.20 11.74 -50.11
N LEU A 315 9.62 10.50 -49.99
CA LEU A 315 10.66 10.01 -49.11
C LEU A 315 11.89 9.49 -49.90
N HIS A 316 11.96 9.83 -51.18
CA HIS A 316 13.10 9.62 -52.07
C HIS A 316 13.66 10.96 -52.53
N ASP A 317 14.89 10.97 -52.96
CA ASP A 317 15.52 12.16 -53.56
C ASP A 317 15.34 12.16 -55.07
N ASP A 318 14.77 13.24 -55.60
CA ASP A 318 14.62 13.43 -57.05
C ASP A 318 15.79 14.12 -57.70
N THR A 319 16.72 14.64 -56.88
CA THR A 319 17.79 15.52 -57.35
C THR A 319 19.08 15.20 -56.62
N GLY A 320 20.21 15.48 -57.25
CA GLY A 320 21.53 15.31 -56.66
C GLY A 320 22.11 13.89 -56.85
N ASP A 321 23.11 13.55 -56.04
CA ASP A 321 23.87 12.32 -56.20
C ASP A 321 23.07 11.04 -55.85
N ASN A 322 21.94 11.18 -55.17
CA ASN A 322 21.06 10.11 -54.78
C ASN A 322 19.73 10.08 -55.58
N ALA A 323 19.67 10.78 -56.73
CA ALA A 323 18.47 10.84 -57.55
C ALA A 323 17.99 9.46 -57.99
N GLY A 324 16.72 9.16 -57.67
CA GLY A 324 16.08 7.87 -57.97
C GLY A 324 16.32 6.78 -56.94
N GLU A 325 17.04 7.04 -55.87
CA GLU A 325 17.21 6.10 -54.75
C GLU A 325 15.98 6.10 -53.85
N THR A 326 15.61 4.91 -53.40
CA THR A 326 14.47 4.70 -52.48
C THR A 326 14.94 4.28 -51.10
N PRO A 327 14.18 4.59 -50.04
CA PRO A 327 14.54 4.16 -48.71
C PRO A 327 14.40 2.65 -48.49
N ASP A 328 15.33 2.04 -47.77
CA ASP A 328 15.18 0.68 -47.22
C ASP A 328 14.33 0.70 -45.95
N ILE A 329 14.41 1.80 -45.17
CA ILE A 329 13.70 1.99 -43.90
C ILE A 329 13.06 3.37 -43.90
N ILE A 330 11.85 3.45 -43.37
CA ILE A 330 11.11 4.71 -43.19
C ILE A 330 10.68 4.83 -41.72
N PHE A 331 11.10 5.91 -41.08
CA PHE A 331 10.57 6.29 -39.78
C PHE A 331 9.39 7.25 -39.95
N VAL A 332 8.28 6.97 -39.26
CA VAL A 332 7.06 7.79 -39.27
C VAL A 332 6.75 8.26 -37.87
N TYR A 333 6.93 9.57 -37.61
CA TYR A 333 6.57 10.17 -36.34
C TYR A 333 5.55 11.29 -36.57
N LEU A 334 4.28 10.90 -36.67
CA LEU A 334 3.12 11.76 -36.86
C LEU A 334 2.00 11.37 -35.91
N GLY A 335 1.07 12.29 -35.68
CA GLY A 335 -0.06 12.12 -34.76
C GLY A 335 -0.07 13.17 -33.65
N THR A 336 1.07 13.74 -33.32
CA THR A 336 1.24 14.79 -32.30
C THR A 336 0.33 16.01 -32.54
N ASN A 337 0.04 16.33 -33.79
CA ASN A 337 -0.78 17.48 -34.19
C ASN A 337 -2.22 17.11 -34.60
N ASP A 338 -2.64 15.85 -34.37
CA ASP A 338 -3.99 15.35 -34.71
C ASP A 338 -4.95 15.33 -33.50
N ASN A 339 -4.65 16.06 -32.45
CA ASN A 339 -5.31 16.10 -31.16
C ASN A 339 -6.78 16.57 -31.18
N ASN A 340 -7.18 17.26 -32.26
CA ASN A 340 -8.54 17.75 -32.44
C ASN A 340 -9.38 16.88 -33.41
N ARG A 341 -8.88 15.72 -33.79
CA ARG A 341 -9.51 14.82 -34.76
C ARG A 341 -10.30 13.71 -34.05
N THR A 342 -11.33 13.23 -34.74
CA THR A 342 -11.99 11.99 -34.31
C THR A 342 -11.03 10.83 -34.51
N MET A 343 -10.85 9.98 -33.48
CA MET A 343 -9.89 8.87 -33.54
C MET A 343 -10.28 7.80 -34.55
N GLY A 344 -11.57 7.47 -34.68
CA GLY A 344 -12.04 6.36 -35.46
C GLY A 344 -11.83 5.00 -34.78
N TYR A 345 -12.14 3.93 -35.50
CA TYR A 345 -12.05 2.57 -34.96
C TYR A 345 -11.19 1.70 -35.90
N PRO A 346 -9.92 1.45 -35.61
CA PRO A 346 -9.04 0.61 -36.41
C PRO A 346 -9.65 -0.77 -36.75
N SER A 347 -10.35 -1.37 -35.77
CA SER A 347 -11.01 -2.67 -35.94
C SER A 347 -12.11 -2.71 -37.02
N GLN A 348 -12.61 -1.55 -37.44
CA GLN A 348 -13.61 -1.43 -38.52
C GLN A 348 -12.99 -1.24 -39.91
N LEU A 349 -11.68 -0.97 -39.98
CA LEU A 349 -10.98 -0.80 -41.23
C LEU A 349 -10.91 -2.12 -42.03
N ARG A 350 -11.02 -2.04 -43.34
CA ARG A 350 -10.86 -3.16 -44.26
C ARG A 350 -9.82 -2.81 -45.31
N MET A 351 -8.84 -3.68 -45.53
CA MET A 351 -7.76 -3.43 -46.49
C MET A 351 -8.26 -3.04 -47.88
N SER A 352 -9.33 -3.69 -48.35
CA SER A 352 -9.94 -3.33 -49.65
C SER A 352 -10.55 -1.93 -49.71
N GLU A 353 -11.02 -1.42 -48.58
CA GLU A 353 -11.54 -0.04 -48.48
C GLU A 353 -10.37 0.96 -48.37
N ILE A 354 -9.34 0.62 -47.57
CA ILE A 354 -8.10 1.42 -47.46
C ILE A 354 -7.44 1.54 -48.83
N GLU A 355 -7.31 0.45 -49.58
CA GLU A 355 -6.76 0.44 -50.93
C GLU A 355 -7.55 1.35 -51.88
N LYS A 356 -8.87 1.26 -51.84
CA LYS A 356 -9.73 2.13 -52.67
C LYS A 356 -9.55 3.60 -52.33
N LEU A 357 -9.52 3.95 -51.02
CA LEU A 357 -9.31 5.33 -50.58
C LEU A 357 -7.92 5.81 -50.92
N ALA A 358 -6.90 4.95 -50.79
CA ALA A 358 -5.52 5.31 -51.10
C ALA A 358 -5.27 5.64 -52.59
N LYS A 359 -6.05 5.04 -53.48
CA LYS A 359 -6.05 5.27 -54.94
C LYS A 359 -6.92 6.45 -55.38
N ASP A 360 -7.67 7.05 -54.46
CA ASP A 360 -8.52 8.21 -54.73
C ASP A 360 -7.74 9.51 -54.51
N ASP A 361 -7.45 10.23 -55.57
CA ASP A 361 -6.74 11.53 -55.50
C ASP A 361 -7.59 12.63 -54.82
N SER A 362 -8.90 12.44 -54.74
CA SER A 362 -9.81 13.35 -54.04
C SER A 362 -10.06 12.97 -52.57
N TYR A 363 -9.33 11.99 -52.06
CA TYR A 363 -9.53 11.49 -50.73
C TYR A 363 -9.42 12.58 -49.64
N SER A 364 -10.41 12.64 -48.77
CA SER A 364 -10.45 13.51 -47.61
C SER A 364 -10.65 12.69 -46.33
N PRO A 365 -9.72 12.73 -45.38
CA PRO A 365 -9.77 11.94 -44.16
C PRO A 365 -11.01 12.24 -43.29
N LYS A 366 -11.69 11.21 -42.80
CA LYS A 366 -12.82 11.34 -41.86
C LYS A 366 -12.43 11.24 -40.42
N ASN A 367 -11.45 10.43 -40.13
CA ASN A 367 -10.95 10.19 -38.79
C ASN A 367 -9.46 9.77 -38.84
N LEU A 368 -8.81 9.78 -37.70
CA LEU A 368 -7.37 9.52 -37.60
C LEU A 368 -7.01 8.09 -38.03
N ALA A 369 -7.79 7.09 -37.64
CA ALA A 369 -7.48 5.69 -37.95
C ALA A 369 -7.52 5.46 -39.48
N GLU A 370 -8.54 6.01 -40.18
CA GLU A 370 -8.64 5.94 -41.62
C GLU A 370 -7.49 6.69 -42.30
N ALA A 371 -7.21 7.94 -41.87
CA ALA A 371 -6.13 8.75 -42.41
C ALA A 371 -4.75 8.08 -42.26
N TYR A 372 -4.48 7.51 -41.10
CA TYR A 372 -3.20 6.83 -40.81
C TYR A 372 -3.07 5.58 -41.70
N ALA A 373 -4.12 4.78 -41.83
CA ALA A 373 -4.12 3.59 -42.64
C ALA A 373 -3.95 3.90 -44.15
N VAL A 374 -4.62 4.93 -44.66
CA VAL A 374 -4.48 5.35 -46.07
C VAL A 374 -3.06 5.90 -46.28
N MET A 375 -2.50 6.67 -45.34
CA MET A 375 -1.14 7.16 -45.40
C MET A 375 -0.12 5.99 -45.49
N LEU A 376 -0.20 5.01 -44.59
CA LEU A 376 0.68 3.84 -44.62
C LEU A 376 0.53 3.03 -45.92
N TYR A 377 -0.69 2.85 -46.40
CA TYR A 377 -0.93 2.17 -47.65
C TYR A 377 -0.28 2.89 -48.83
N ARG A 378 -0.38 4.24 -48.92
CA ARG A 378 0.28 5.05 -49.94
C ARG A 378 1.80 4.96 -49.88
N ILE A 379 2.37 4.97 -48.64
CA ILE A 379 3.82 4.78 -48.46
C ILE A 379 4.21 3.38 -48.99
N LYS A 380 3.49 2.33 -48.63
CA LYS A 380 3.76 0.96 -49.09
C LYS A 380 3.59 0.79 -50.60
N MET A 381 2.66 1.51 -51.21
CA MET A 381 2.53 1.52 -52.67
C MET A 381 3.72 2.16 -53.39
N THR A 382 4.28 3.19 -52.79
CA THR A 382 5.43 3.94 -53.35
C THR A 382 6.75 3.24 -53.06
N TYR A 383 6.87 2.68 -51.86
CA TYR A 383 8.10 2.02 -51.33
C TYR A 383 7.76 0.60 -50.84
N PRO A 384 7.42 -0.34 -51.75
CA PRO A 384 6.89 -1.66 -51.34
C PRO A 384 7.93 -2.48 -50.51
N ASP A 385 9.21 -2.24 -50.76
CA ASP A 385 10.29 -2.96 -50.14
C ASP A 385 10.82 -2.27 -48.84
N ALA A 386 10.30 -1.10 -48.50
CA ALA A 386 10.74 -0.43 -47.28
C ALA A 386 10.11 -1.02 -46.02
N GLU A 387 10.89 -1.20 -44.99
CA GLU A 387 10.41 -1.39 -43.61
C GLU A 387 9.90 -0.06 -43.08
N ILE A 388 8.77 -0.05 -42.38
CA ILE A 388 8.20 1.19 -41.83
C ILE A 388 8.14 1.04 -40.30
N TYR A 389 8.70 2.03 -39.61
CA TYR A 389 8.66 2.09 -38.16
C TYR A 389 7.85 3.33 -37.72
N CYS A 390 6.66 3.06 -37.16
CA CYS A 390 5.76 4.09 -36.69
C CYS A 390 6.01 4.38 -35.21
N LEU A 391 6.23 5.63 -34.85
CA LEU A 391 6.42 6.05 -33.47
C LEU A 391 5.09 6.45 -32.85
N THR A 392 4.81 5.99 -31.64
CA THR A 392 3.72 6.51 -30.81
C THR A 392 4.08 7.88 -30.25
N ASN A 393 3.14 8.58 -29.60
CA ASN A 393 3.35 9.96 -29.19
C ASN A 393 3.78 10.07 -27.71
N LEU A 394 4.73 10.94 -27.43
CA LEU A 394 5.09 11.34 -26.06
C LEU A 394 3.98 12.17 -25.41
N GLU A 395 3.88 12.09 -24.11
CA GLU A 395 2.98 12.95 -23.34
C GLU A 395 3.45 14.42 -23.39
N ARG A 396 2.51 15.31 -23.69
CA ARG A 396 2.73 16.77 -23.76
C ARG A 396 1.95 17.46 -22.66
N SER A 397 2.50 18.55 -22.11
CA SER A 397 1.83 19.29 -21.02
C SER A 397 0.62 20.14 -21.48
N ASP A 398 0.48 20.39 -22.77
CA ASP A 398 -0.60 21.20 -23.34
C ASP A 398 -1.79 20.40 -23.88
N MET A 399 -1.78 19.07 -23.67
CA MET A 399 -2.79 18.15 -24.17
C MET A 399 -3.27 17.23 -23.03
N ALA A 400 -4.52 16.75 -23.10
CA ALA A 400 -5.01 15.71 -22.21
C ALA A 400 -4.25 14.39 -22.45
N ILE A 401 -3.87 13.70 -21.38
CA ILE A 401 -3.11 12.45 -21.45
C ILE A 401 -3.92 11.38 -22.22
N GLU A 402 -5.21 11.30 -21.96
CA GLU A 402 -6.13 10.37 -22.60
C GLU A 402 -6.13 10.52 -24.11
N LEU A 403 -5.98 11.75 -24.59
CA LEU A 403 -5.94 12.03 -26.03
C LEU A 403 -4.62 11.56 -26.66
N THR A 404 -3.48 11.79 -25.98
CA THR A 404 -2.18 11.26 -26.41
C THR A 404 -2.20 9.73 -26.49
N HIS A 405 -2.78 9.09 -25.47
CA HIS A 405 -2.92 7.64 -25.42
C HIS A 405 -3.88 7.11 -26.50
N ALA A 406 -4.96 7.85 -26.80
CA ALA A 406 -5.89 7.49 -27.87
C ALA A 406 -5.21 7.53 -29.25
N VAL A 407 -4.43 8.59 -29.54
CA VAL A 407 -3.63 8.68 -30.77
C VAL A 407 -2.63 7.54 -30.85
N SER A 408 -1.88 7.28 -29.79
CA SER A 408 -0.90 6.19 -29.74
C SER A 408 -1.55 4.82 -29.92
N SER A 409 -2.77 4.62 -29.40
CA SER A 409 -3.55 3.41 -29.63
C SER A 409 -3.95 3.25 -31.09
N VAL A 410 -4.35 4.33 -31.78
CA VAL A 410 -4.65 4.30 -33.21
C VAL A 410 -3.41 3.89 -34.01
N ILE A 411 -2.24 4.46 -33.71
CA ILE A 411 -0.97 4.15 -34.38
C ILE A 411 -0.67 2.64 -34.27
N ARG A 412 -0.71 2.08 -33.05
CA ARG A 412 -0.45 0.65 -32.81
C ARG A 412 -1.40 -0.23 -33.61
N ASN A 413 -2.69 -0.02 -33.46
CA ASN A 413 -3.70 -0.88 -34.07
C ASN A 413 -3.77 -0.73 -35.60
N VAL A 414 -3.40 0.42 -36.14
CA VAL A 414 -3.35 0.58 -37.60
C VAL A 414 -2.08 -0.03 -38.19
N ALA A 415 -0.92 0.16 -37.54
CA ALA A 415 0.32 -0.45 -37.96
C ALA A 415 0.22 -1.98 -38.05
N ASP A 416 -0.48 -2.60 -37.12
CA ASP A 416 -0.72 -4.06 -37.07
C ASP A 416 -1.52 -4.61 -38.23
N LEU A 417 -2.14 -3.75 -39.05
CA LEU A 417 -2.84 -4.15 -40.27
C LEU A 417 -1.88 -4.41 -41.45
N PHE A 418 -0.62 -4.03 -41.34
CA PHE A 418 0.34 -4.01 -42.42
C PHE A 418 1.56 -4.88 -42.15
N GLU A 419 1.90 -5.75 -43.09
CA GLU A 419 3.15 -6.49 -43.04
C GLU A 419 4.37 -5.56 -43.27
N GLY A 420 5.45 -5.76 -42.51
CA GLY A 420 6.65 -4.92 -42.58
C GLY A 420 6.45 -3.49 -42.05
N VAL A 421 5.43 -3.30 -41.22
CA VAL A 421 5.21 -2.08 -40.44
C VAL A 421 5.29 -2.41 -38.97
N TYR A 422 6.17 -1.74 -38.26
CA TYR A 422 6.48 -1.96 -36.85
C TYR A 422 6.20 -0.72 -36.04
N VAL A 423 6.01 -0.89 -34.70
CA VAL A 423 5.75 0.22 -33.81
C VAL A 423 6.88 0.40 -32.80
N ALA A 424 7.56 1.53 -32.87
CA ALA A 424 8.41 2.00 -31.79
C ALA A 424 7.54 2.68 -30.73
N ASP A 425 7.21 1.95 -29.68
CA ASP A 425 6.22 2.38 -28.69
C ASP A 425 6.81 3.33 -27.65
N ILE A 426 7.23 4.53 -28.11
CA ILE A 426 7.87 5.53 -27.24
C ILE A 426 6.93 6.03 -26.14
N ALA A 427 5.62 5.95 -26.32
CA ALA A 427 4.65 6.32 -25.29
C ALA A 427 4.78 5.46 -24.03
N ASN A 428 5.03 4.17 -24.21
CA ASN A 428 5.10 3.21 -23.10
C ASN A 428 6.54 2.89 -22.68
N GLU A 429 7.51 2.94 -23.60
CA GLU A 429 8.85 2.41 -23.37
C GLU A 429 9.91 3.48 -23.12
N SER A 430 9.66 4.73 -23.51
CA SER A 430 10.67 5.80 -23.33
C SER A 430 10.85 6.24 -21.88
N GLY A 431 9.84 6.02 -21.03
CA GLY A 431 9.79 6.57 -19.68
C GLY A 431 9.55 8.09 -19.63
N VAL A 432 9.22 8.71 -20.76
CA VAL A 432 8.91 10.16 -20.83
C VAL A 432 7.41 10.35 -20.59
N THR A 433 7.02 10.30 -19.33
CA THR A 433 5.64 10.43 -18.86
C THR A 433 5.54 11.57 -17.84
N ARG A 434 4.38 12.18 -17.69
CA ARG A 434 4.19 13.36 -16.82
C ARG A 434 4.34 13.05 -15.34
N ASP A 435 4.18 11.82 -14.93
CA ASP A 435 4.40 11.35 -13.56
C ASP A 435 5.88 11.01 -13.28
N ASN A 436 6.72 10.98 -14.32
CA ASN A 436 8.16 10.80 -14.14
C ASN A 436 8.76 12.07 -13.52
N PRO A 437 9.52 11.97 -12.39
CA PRO A 437 10.17 13.13 -11.76
C PRO A 437 11.07 13.92 -12.70
N ASP A 438 11.68 13.26 -13.68
CA ASP A 438 12.59 13.85 -14.66
C ASP A 438 11.90 14.32 -15.94
N TYR A 439 10.57 14.35 -15.96
CA TYR A 439 9.80 14.70 -17.14
C TYR A 439 10.26 16.03 -17.79
N GLU A 440 10.48 17.07 -17.00
CA GLU A 440 10.92 18.37 -17.53
C GLU A 440 12.40 18.38 -17.99
N ILE A 441 13.19 17.38 -17.61
CA ILE A 441 14.53 17.17 -18.16
C ILE A 441 14.42 16.57 -19.57
N TYR A 442 13.46 15.69 -19.79
CA TYR A 442 13.20 15.08 -21.10
C TYR A 442 12.40 16.01 -22.02
N MET A 443 11.42 16.68 -21.46
CA MET A 443 10.48 17.60 -22.14
C MET A 443 10.57 19.00 -21.54
N PRO A 444 11.64 19.76 -21.81
CA PRO A 444 11.82 21.07 -21.21
C PRO A 444 10.72 22.04 -21.66
N ARG A 445 10.47 23.04 -20.83
CA ARG A 445 9.47 24.06 -21.12
C ARG A 445 9.94 24.97 -22.28
N ASP A 446 9.12 25.08 -23.30
CA ASP A 446 9.34 25.95 -24.46
C ASP A 446 8.68 27.32 -24.29
N THR A 447 8.63 28.08 -25.39
CA THR A 447 7.95 29.38 -25.46
C THR A 447 6.48 29.23 -25.19
N GLY A 448 6.00 29.69 -24.05
CA GLY A 448 4.62 29.54 -23.58
C GLY A 448 4.52 28.66 -22.33
N ASN A 449 5.67 28.31 -21.75
CA ASN A 449 5.75 27.52 -20.51
C ASN A 449 5.10 26.13 -20.62
N LYS A 450 5.18 25.50 -21.78
CA LYS A 450 4.61 24.18 -22.09
C LYS A 450 5.71 23.20 -22.49
N CYS A 451 5.57 21.95 -22.08
CA CYS A 451 6.45 20.86 -22.46
C CYS A 451 5.86 20.18 -23.70
N ILE A 452 6.28 20.61 -24.89
CA ILE A 452 5.76 20.13 -26.17
C ILE A 452 6.82 19.34 -26.94
N HIS A 453 8.06 19.83 -26.91
CA HIS A 453 9.15 19.25 -27.67
C HIS A 453 10.20 18.63 -26.75
N PRO A 454 10.73 17.45 -27.08
CA PRO A 454 11.80 16.84 -26.30
C PRO A 454 13.11 17.63 -26.41
N GLY A 455 13.82 17.75 -25.29
CA GLY A 455 15.23 18.18 -25.27
C GLY A 455 16.17 17.04 -25.65
N ALA A 456 17.49 17.29 -25.60
CA ALA A 456 18.49 16.27 -25.94
C ALA A 456 18.27 14.95 -25.19
N LYS A 457 17.99 15.03 -23.90
CA LYS A 457 17.70 13.84 -23.07
C LYS A 457 16.40 13.13 -23.46
N GLY A 458 15.38 13.87 -23.88
CA GLY A 458 14.16 13.29 -24.43
C GLY A 458 14.40 12.63 -25.79
N MET A 459 15.24 13.26 -26.64
CA MET A 459 15.66 12.65 -27.91
C MET A 459 16.45 11.35 -27.72
N GLU A 460 17.33 11.27 -26.69
CA GLU A 460 18.01 10.01 -26.31
C GLU A 460 17.02 8.92 -25.90
N LYS A 461 15.94 9.28 -25.22
CA LYS A 461 14.88 8.34 -24.83
C LYS A 461 14.11 7.80 -26.03
N ILE A 462 13.76 8.67 -26.99
CA ILE A 462 13.13 8.25 -28.25
C ILE A 462 14.09 7.34 -29.03
N TYR A 463 15.33 7.77 -29.20
CA TYR A 463 16.38 7.02 -29.88
C TYR A 463 16.53 5.60 -29.36
N SER A 464 16.60 5.42 -28.04
CA SER A 464 16.81 4.09 -27.45
C SER A 464 15.68 3.11 -27.78
N VAL A 465 14.42 3.59 -27.80
CA VAL A 465 13.26 2.78 -28.17
C VAL A 465 13.26 2.45 -29.66
N VAL A 466 13.56 3.44 -30.50
CA VAL A 466 13.58 3.23 -31.96
C VAL A 466 14.70 2.27 -32.37
N LEU A 467 15.92 2.43 -31.82
CA LEU A 467 17.04 1.53 -32.07
C LEU A 467 16.70 0.09 -31.68
N LYS A 468 16.18 -0.09 -30.46
CA LYS A 468 15.71 -1.38 -29.99
C LYS A 468 14.70 -2.01 -30.97
N THR A 469 13.66 -1.25 -31.33
CA THR A 469 12.60 -1.75 -32.22
C THR A 469 13.14 -2.14 -33.58
N VAL A 470 14.10 -1.38 -34.13
CA VAL A 470 14.72 -1.71 -35.41
C VAL A 470 15.54 -3.00 -35.32
N ILE A 471 16.36 -3.15 -34.30
CA ILE A 471 17.20 -4.36 -34.13
C ILE A 471 16.31 -5.61 -33.94
N GLU A 472 15.23 -5.49 -33.16
CA GLU A 472 14.33 -6.61 -32.88
C GLU A 472 13.49 -7.07 -34.09
N ASN A 473 13.21 -6.18 -35.04
CA ASN A 473 12.21 -6.47 -36.08
C ASN A 473 12.74 -6.40 -37.52
N SER A 474 13.92 -5.80 -37.74
CA SER A 474 14.41 -5.62 -39.10
C SER A 474 14.85 -6.93 -39.73
N ARG A 475 14.35 -7.21 -40.93
CA ARG A 475 14.80 -8.34 -41.76
C ARG A 475 16.27 -8.26 -42.17
N TYR A 476 16.92 -7.12 -41.97
CA TYR A 476 18.34 -6.96 -42.26
C TYR A 476 19.25 -7.53 -41.16
N VAL A 477 18.73 -7.66 -39.94
CA VAL A 477 19.45 -8.32 -38.84
C VAL A 477 19.59 -9.82 -39.17
N SER A 478 20.82 -10.29 -39.19
CA SER A 478 21.13 -11.63 -39.65
C SER A 478 20.80 -12.72 -38.62
N GLU A 479 20.63 -13.96 -39.12
CA GLU A 479 20.55 -15.16 -38.28
C GLU A 479 21.79 -15.33 -37.38
N ASP A 480 22.96 -14.84 -37.81
CA ASP A 480 24.18 -14.85 -37.00
C ASP A 480 24.06 -13.98 -35.74
N PHE A 481 23.30 -12.88 -35.80
CA PHE A 481 22.99 -12.06 -34.63
C PHE A 481 22.11 -12.81 -33.65
N GLU A 482 21.07 -13.47 -34.15
CA GLU A 482 20.18 -14.34 -33.34
C GLU A 482 20.94 -15.52 -32.72
N ALA A 483 21.86 -16.14 -33.49
CA ALA A 483 22.73 -17.20 -32.98
C ALA A 483 23.66 -16.70 -31.87
N LEU A 484 24.22 -15.48 -32.05
CA LEU A 484 25.05 -14.82 -31.02
C LEU A 484 24.27 -14.54 -29.73
N LEU A 485 23.02 -14.04 -29.84
CA LEU A 485 22.15 -13.86 -28.70
C LEU A 485 21.89 -15.18 -27.99
N THR A 486 21.43 -16.19 -28.72
CA THR A 486 21.06 -17.51 -28.17
C THR A 486 22.19 -18.18 -27.40
N GLN A 487 23.44 -18.01 -27.88
CA GLN A 487 24.64 -18.56 -27.22
C GLN A 487 25.00 -17.83 -25.93
N ASN A 488 24.49 -16.61 -25.73
CA ASN A 488 24.88 -15.75 -24.64
C ASN A 488 23.76 -15.50 -23.62
N LEU A 489 22.51 -15.81 -23.95
CA LEU A 489 21.38 -15.77 -23.00
C LEU A 489 21.38 -17.00 -22.10
#